data_671be1e46d79ab3b1b2ed9bc47006998
#
_entry.id   671be1e46d79ab3b1b2ed9bc47006998
#
_cell.length_a   1.000
_cell.length_b   1.000
_cell.length_c   1.000
_cell.angle_alpha   90.00
_cell.angle_beta   90.00
_cell.angle_gamma   90.00
#
_symmetry.space_group_name_H-M   'P 1'
#
loop_
_entity.id
_entity.type
_entity.pdbx_description
1 polymer ?
#
loop_
_entity_poly.entity_id
_entity_poly.type
_entity_poly.pdbx_seq_one_letter_code
_entity_poly.pdbx_strand_id
1 'polypeptide(L)'
;MCIRDRPKTLQQAYDEVLSDCPLRINSHNKMDVYISFTGGAESFGKHKDTDDVLIVQAIGRMKYTLYTHQIPQEFILSPGDSLFIPEGTYHDPTTLEPRVTLSFS
;
A
#
# COMPACT_ATOMS: atom_id res chain seq x y z
N MET A 1 6.80 4.07 -6.89
CA MET A 1 6.02 4.62 -5.78
C MET A 1 5.46 5.97 -6.20
N CYS A 2 4.18 6.18 -5.98
CA CYS A 2 3.53 7.46 -6.27
C CYS A 2 3.32 8.20 -4.95
N ILE A 3 3.89 9.40 -4.81
CA ILE A 3 3.74 10.23 -3.61
C ILE A 3 2.93 11.46 -3.99
N ARG A 4 1.87 11.74 -3.25
CA ARG A 4 0.94 12.81 -3.56
C ARG A 4 0.47 13.49 -2.28
N ASP A 5 -0.24 14.61 -2.44
CA ASP A 5 -0.89 15.26 -1.31
C ASP A 5 -1.89 14.31 -0.64
N ARG A 6 -2.10 14.52 0.65
CA ARG A 6 -2.99 13.66 1.42
C ARG A 6 -4.40 13.67 0.83
N PRO A 7 -5.00 12.52 0.54
CA PRO A 7 -6.39 12.47 0.11
C PRO A 7 -7.31 12.87 1.27
N LYS A 8 -8.40 13.57 0.94
CA LYS A 8 -9.37 14.01 1.95
C LYS A 8 -10.43 12.95 2.21
N THR A 9 -10.72 12.12 1.21
CA THR A 9 -11.71 11.04 1.30
C THR A 9 -11.14 9.80 0.61
N LEU A 10 -11.76 8.64 0.88
CA LEU A 10 -11.40 7.39 0.21
C LEU A 10 -11.61 7.49 -1.29
N GLN A 11 -12.69 8.13 -1.72
CA GLN A 11 -12.97 8.29 -3.15
C GLN A 11 -11.95 9.20 -3.82
N GLN A 12 -11.53 10.27 -3.14
CA GLN A 12 -10.48 11.14 -3.67
C GLN A 12 -9.14 10.41 -3.79
N ALA A 13 -8.80 9.59 -2.80
CA ALA A 13 -7.59 8.77 -2.86
C ALA A 13 -7.62 7.85 -4.08
N TYR A 14 -8.75 7.20 -4.30
CA TYR A 14 -8.94 6.31 -5.45
C TYR A 14 -8.81 7.07 -6.77
N ASP A 15 -9.49 8.22 -6.88
CA ASP A 15 -9.49 9.02 -8.10
C ASP A 15 -8.10 9.58 -8.42
N GLU A 16 -7.39 10.09 -7.42
CA GLU A 16 -6.04 10.63 -7.59
C GLU A 16 -5.08 9.54 -8.08
N VAL A 17 -5.21 8.37 -7.51
CA VAL A 17 -4.36 7.24 -7.86
C VAL A 17 -4.63 6.79 -9.29
N LEU A 18 -5.89 6.69 -9.69
CA LEU A 18 -6.25 6.28 -11.04
C LEU A 18 -5.77 7.29 -12.10
N SER A 19 -5.73 8.58 -11.75
CA SER A 19 -5.36 9.60 -12.71
C SER A 19 -3.85 9.73 -12.92
N ASP A 20 -3.03 9.41 -11.90
CA ASP A 20 -1.61 9.71 -11.93
C ASP A 20 -0.67 8.51 -11.82
N CYS A 21 -1.13 7.43 -11.25
CA CYS A 21 -0.35 6.20 -11.22
C CYS A 21 -0.77 5.31 -12.38
N PRO A 22 0.21 4.80 -13.18
CA PRO A 22 -0.12 3.92 -14.30
C PRO A 22 -0.59 2.57 -13.74
N LEU A 23 -1.83 2.52 -13.29
CA LEU A 23 -2.40 1.32 -12.76
C LEU A 23 -3.18 0.58 -13.81
N ARG A 24 -2.89 -0.69 -13.91
CA ARG A 24 -3.77 -1.63 -14.59
C ARG A 24 -4.75 -2.17 -13.58
N ILE A 25 -5.66 -1.33 -13.13
CA ILE A 25 -6.75 -1.81 -12.31
C ILE A 25 -7.73 -2.48 -13.26
N ASN A 26 -7.89 -3.77 -13.08
CA ASN A 26 -8.87 -4.55 -13.82
C ASN A 26 -10.28 -4.05 -13.51
N SER A 27 -11.24 -4.47 -14.32
CA SER A 27 -12.66 -4.17 -14.15
C SER A 27 -13.24 -4.59 -12.79
N HIS A 28 -12.46 -5.30 -11.97
CA HIS A 28 -12.84 -5.74 -10.63
C HIS A 28 -12.15 -4.88 -9.58
N ASN A 29 -12.38 -3.59 -9.62
CA ASN A 29 -11.79 -2.68 -8.65
C ASN A 29 -12.29 -3.01 -7.25
N LYS A 30 -11.42 -3.58 -6.46
CA LYS A 30 -11.68 -3.92 -5.08
C LYS A 30 -10.84 -3.02 -4.18
N MET A 31 -11.49 -2.47 -3.17
CA MET A 31 -10.81 -1.71 -2.13
C MET A 31 -10.94 -2.44 -0.81
N ASP A 32 -9.81 -2.79 -0.22
CA ASP A 32 -9.75 -3.30 1.14
C ASP A 32 -9.21 -2.22 2.07
N VAL A 33 -9.72 -2.19 3.28
CA VAL A 33 -9.28 -1.25 4.31
C VAL A 33 -8.65 -2.06 5.43
N TYR A 34 -7.38 -1.81 5.69
CA TYR A 34 -6.63 -2.46 6.76
C TYR A 34 -6.46 -1.50 7.92
N ILE A 35 -6.94 -1.89 9.09
CA ILE A 35 -6.86 -1.07 10.30
C ILE A 35 -6.10 -1.86 11.36
N SER A 36 -5.10 -1.20 11.97
CA SER A 36 -4.35 -1.74 13.10
C SER A 36 -4.36 -0.72 14.22
N PHE A 37 -4.70 -1.16 15.43
CA PHE A 37 -4.78 -0.29 16.59
C PHE A 37 -3.51 -0.27 17.43
N THR A 38 -2.60 -1.19 17.18
CA THR A 38 -1.35 -1.30 17.92
C THR A 38 -0.18 -1.06 16.98
N GLY A 39 0.86 -0.39 17.48
CA GLY A 39 2.05 -0.05 16.71
C GLY A 39 3.26 -0.84 17.16
N GLY A 40 3.17 -2.16 17.21
CA GLY A 40 4.22 -3.01 17.74
C GLY A 40 5.27 -3.48 16.73
N ALA A 41 5.41 -2.84 15.58
CA ALA A 41 6.32 -3.27 14.52
C ALA A 41 6.11 -4.75 14.13
N GLU A 42 4.86 -5.18 14.15
CA GLU A 42 4.51 -6.56 13.80
C GLU A 42 4.47 -6.73 12.28
N SER A 43 5.17 -7.75 11.83
CA SER A 43 5.11 -8.17 10.43
C SER A 43 3.87 -9.04 10.20
N PHE A 44 3.21 -8.83 9.06
CA PHE A 44 2.12 -9.70 8.63
C PHE A 44 2.62 -10.91 7.84
N GLY A 45 3.92 -11.04 7.70
CA GLY A 45 4.54 -12.13 6.98
C GLY A 45 4.78 -11.82 5.51
N LYS A 46 5.81 -12.43 4.98
CA LYS A 46 6.18 -12.32 3.57
C LYS A 46 5.18 -13.10 2.72
N HIS A 47 4.53 -12.42 1.79
CA HIS A 47 3.56 -13.04 0.90
C HIS A 47 3.57 -12.38 -0.47
N LYS A 48 2.85 -12.95 -1.42
CA LYS A 48 2.63 -12.35 -2.74
C LYS A 48 1.14 -12.41 -3.07
N ASP A 49 0.70 -11.46 -3.86
CA ASP A 49 -0.67 -11.41 -4.35
C ASP A 49 -0.75 -11.85 -5.81
N THR A 50 -1.92 -12.31 -6.21
CA THR A 50 -2.19 -12.74 -7.59
C THR A 50 -2.60 -11.60 -8.50
N ASP A 51 -2.83 -10.41 -7.93
CA ASP A 51 -3.23 -9.21 -8.66
C ASP A 51 -2.24 -8.09 -8.41
N ASP A 52 -2.22 -7.11 -9.31
CA ASP A 52 -1.55 -5.85 -9.05
C ASP A 52 -2.27 -5.15 -7.92
N VAL A 53 -1.50 -4.59 -6.99
CA VAL A 53 -2.05 -3.92 -5.81
C VAL A 53 -1.49 -2.53 -5.70
N LEU A 54 -2.36 -1.56 -5.45
CA LEU A 54 -1.95 -0.22 -5.06
C LEU A 54 -2.28 0.01 -3.61
N ILE A 55 -1.25 0.34 -2.84
CA ILE A 55 -1.38 0.69 -1.43
C ILE A 55 -1.40 2.19 -1.30
N VAL A 56 -2.38 2.72 -0.58
CA VAL A 56 -2.45 4.13 -0.20
C VAL A 56 -2.49 4.22 1.31
N GLN A 57 -1.50 4.88 1.88
CA GLN A 57 -1.42 5.04 3.33
C GLN A 57 -2.26 6.26 3.73
N ALA A 58 -3.29 6.04 4.54
CA ALA A 58 -4.21 7.10 4.95
C ALA A 58 -3.87 7.67 6.33
N ILE A 59 -3.62 6.81 7.30
CA ILE A 59 -3.32 7.20 8.69
C ILE A 59 -2.17 6.36 9.18
N GLY A 60 -1.25 6.98 9.92
CA GLY A 60 -0.10 6.29 10.50
C GLY A 60 0.95 5.90 9.46
N ARG A 61 2.00 5.21 9.90
CA ARG A 61 3.10 4.78 9.06
C ARG A 61 3.21 3.28 8.99
N MET A 62 3.58 2.79 7.82
CA MET A 62 3.84 1.37 7.55
C MET A 62 5.19 1.22 6.89
N LYS A 63 5.87 0.12 7.15
CA LYS A 63 7.04 -0.29 6.40
C LYS A 63 6.68 -1.45 5.49
N TYR A 64 7.00 -1.31 4.21
CA TYR A 64 6.85 -2.39 3.24
C TYR A 64 8.22 -2.83 2.78
N THR A 65 8.49 -4.11 2.90
CA THR A 65 9.72 -4.72 2.38
C THR A 65 9.36 -5.47 1.11
N LEU A 66 9.96 -5.08 -0.02
CA LEU A 66 9.72 -5.70 -1.32
C LEU A 66 10.93 -6.56 -1.69
N TYR A 67 10.64 -7.76 -2.18
CA TYR A 67 11.67 -8.74 -2.57
C TYR A 67 11.70 -8.88 -4.09
N THR A 68 11.96 -7.76 -4.78
CA THR A 68 12.00 -7.71 -6.26
C THR A 68 13.41 -7.94 -6.81
N HIS A 69 14.41 -7.79 -5.97
CA HIS A 69 15.83 -7.90 -6.32
C HIS A 69 16.55 -8.77 -5.31
N GLN A 70 17.85 -9.01 -5.55
CA GLN A 70 18.66 -9.79 -4.63
C GLN A 70 18.71 -9.19 -3.21
N ILE A 71 18.63 -7.86 -3.13
CA ILE A 71 18.59 -7.15 -1.85
C ILE A 71 17.16 -6.63 -1.65
N PRO A 72 16.51 -6.99 -0.53
CA PRO A 72 15.19 -6.47 -0.22
C PRO A 72 15.19 -4.94 -0.13
N GLN A 73 14.16 -4.31 -0.65
CA GLN A 73 13.99 -2.86 -0.58
C GLN A 73 12.91 -2.52 0.43
N GLU A 74 13.22 -1.57 1.32
CA GLU A 74 12.29 -1.13 2.35
C GLU A 74 11.76 0.25 2.02
N PHE A 75 10.44 0.41 2.18
CA PHE A 75 9.74 1.67 1.97
C PHE A 75 8.91 1.99 3.20
N ILE A 76 9.08 3.19 3.74
CA ILE A 76 8.22 3.67 4.81
C ILE A 76 7.19 4.60 4.20
N LEU A 77 5.92 4.24 4.33
CA LEU A 77 4.81 5.02 3.83
C LEU A 77 4.22 5.84 4.97
N SER A 78 4.17 7.13 4.76
CA SER A 78 3.47 8.09 5.62
C SER A 78 2.11 8.44 5.02
N PRO A 79 1.20 9.05 5.77
CA PRO A 79 -0.10 9.44 5.22
C PRO A 79 0.03 10.26 3.93
N GLY A 80 -0.68 9.84 2.90
CA GLY A 80 -0.61 10.43 1.57
C GLY A 80 0.31 9.71 0.60
N ASP A 81 1.19 8.83 1.09
CA ASP A 81 2.06 8.05 0.23
C ASP A 81 1.33 6.87 -0.38
N SER A 82 1.76 6.47 -1.57
CA SER A 82 1.24 5.28 -2.23
C SER A 82 2.37 4.42 -2.78
N LEU A 83 2.10 3.11 -2.85
CA LEU A 83 3.06 2.13 -3.32
C LEU A 83 2.35 1.14 -4.24
N PHE A 84 2.85 1.02 -5.47
CA PHE A 84 2.36 0.02 -6.41
C PHE A 84 3.16 -1.27 -6.26
N ILE A 85 2.47 -2.39 -6.04
CA ILE A 85 3.07 -3.70 -5.92
C ILE A 85 2.55 -4.57 -7.07
N PRO A 86 3.39 -4.88 -8.07
CA PRO A 86 2.98 -5.77 -9.17
C PRO A 86 2.62 -7.16 -8.68
N GLU A 87 1.73 -7.83 -9.40
CA GLU A 87 1.38 -9.21 -9.09
C GLU A 87 2.62 -10.10 -8.99
N GLY A 88 2.59 -11.05 -8.09
CA GLY A 88 3.68 -11.99 -7.91
C GLY A 88 4.89 -11.45 -7.18
N THR A 89 4.88 -10.18 -6.77
CA THR A 89 5.98 -9.60 -5.98
C THR A 89 5.84 -9.98 -4.52
N TYR A 90 6.82 -10.67 -3.98
CA TYR A 90 6.86 -10.95 -2.55
C TYR A 90 7.07 -9.67 -1.77
N HIS A 91 6.28 -9.47 -0.75
CA HIS A 91 6.36 -8.30 0.11
C HIS A 91 5.98 -8.65 1.54
N ASP A 92 6.44 -7.82 2.47
CA ASP A 92 6.21 -7.99 3.90
C ASP A 92 5.82 -6.64 4.50
N PRO A 93 4.54 -6.44 4.82
CA PRO A 93 4.10 -5.21 5.48
C PRO A 93 4.35 -5.30 6.99
N THR A 94 4.90 -4.24 7.55
CA THR A 94 5.20 -4.13 8.97
C THR A 94 4.55 -2.87 9.53
N THR A 95 3.78 -3.04 10.59
CA THR A 95 3.11 -1.93 11.27
C THR A 95 4.12 -1.18 12.14
N LEU A 96 4.23 0.13 11.98
CA LEU A 96 5.10 0.96 12.79
C LEU A 96 4.33 1.70 13.90
N GLU A 97 3.05 1.96 13.65
CA GLU A 97 2.17 2.67 14.57
C GLU A 97 0.71 2.35 14.19
N PRO A 98 -0.30 2.73 15.00
CA PRO A 98 -1.68 2.55 14.60
C PRO A 98 -1.93 3.14 13.21
N ARG A 99 -2.61 2.39 12.36
CA ARG A 99 -2.66 2.75 10.93
C ARG A 99 -4.00 2.47 10.30
N VAL A 100 -4.28 3.19 9.22
CA VAL A 100 -5.31 2.85 8.23
C VAL A 100 -4.64 2.84 6.87
N THR A 101 -4.71 1.72 6.20
CA THR A 101 -4.12 1.50 4.87
C THR A 101 -5.20 1.05 3.91
N LEU A 102 -5.23 1.66 2.73
CA LEU A 102 -6.16 1.29 1.66
C LEU A 102 -5.41 0.45 0.64
N SER A 103 -6.03 -0.65 0.23
CA SER A 103 -5.48 -1.54 -0.78
C SER A 103 -6.46 -1.63 -1.94
N PHE A 104 -6.01 -1.22 -3.11
CA PHE A 104 -6.81 -1.27 -4.35
C PHE A 104 -6.26 -2.37 -5.25
N SER A 105 -7.15 -3.22 -5.71
CA SER A 105 -6.78 -4.30 -6.61
C SER A 105 -7.83 -4.58 -7.67
#